data_e1ccc6cf7a757d71629d19cea27ecde4
#
_entry.id   e1ccc6cf7a757d71629d19cea27ecde4
#
_cell.length_a   1.000
_cell.length_b   1.000
_cell.length_c   1.000
_cell.angle_alpha   90.00
_cell.angle_beta   90.00
_cell.angle_gamma   90.00
#
_symmetry.space_group_name_H-M   'P 1'
#
loop_
_entity.id
_entity.type
_entity.pdbx_description
1 polymer ?
#
loop_
_entity_poly.entity_id
_entity_poly.type
_entity_poly.pdbx_seq_one_letter_code
_entity_poly.pdbx_strand_id
1 'polypeptide(L)'
;MKKLIIALFFILASSTFSNAQELLPANENTLDSIREANKGNVLLVNLWAYWCAPCKEEFPELVKLYNDYKDQGLNVVFVTLDFPETLESETIPYLKEQGVDWTTFYNSFDKDEQLINYMDPNWEGAIPGTFIYTKDGKLAISFIGKRTYEVFETAVKKLL
;
A
#
# COMPACT_ATOMS: atom_id res chain seq x y z
N MET A 1 24.34 -39.09 50.63
CA MET A 1 24.82 -38.32 49.47
C MET A 1 23.60 -37.97 48.62
N LYS A 2 23.07 -36.75 48.74
CA LYS A 2 21.88 -36.26 48.01
C LYS A 2 22.35 -35.59 46.73
N LYS A 3 21.99 -36.17 45.56
CA LYS A 3 22.25 -35.55 44.25
C LYS A 3 21.24 -34.46 44.00
N LEU A 4 21.72 -33.21 43.93
CA LEU A 4 20.95 -32.04 43.57
C LEU A 4 20.86 -31.99 42.02
N ILE A 5 19.67 -32.21 41.45
CA ILE A 5 19.39 -32.05 40.01
C ILE A 5 18.97 -30.61 39.82
N ILE A 6 19.85 -29.80 39.21
CA ILE A 6 19.54 -28.43 38.77
C ILE A 6 18.87 -28.55 37.38
N ALA A 7 17.57 -28.36 37.36
CA ALA A 7 16.83 -28.24 36.08
C ALA A 7 17.03 -26.82 35.53
N LEU A 8 17.81 -26.72 34.46
CA LEU A 8 18.03 -25.47 33.74
C LEU A 8 16.80 -25.19 32.84
N PHE A 9 15.93 -24.30 33.29
CA PHE A 9 14.80 -23.84 32.48
C PHE A 9 15.32 -22.88 31.42
N PHE A 10 15.42 -23.35 30.17
CA PHE A 10 15.66 -22.52 29.01
C PHE A 10 14.35 -21.78 28.66
N ILE A 11 14.23 -20.53 29.06
CA ILE A 11 13.15 -19.65 28.60
C ILE A 11 13.48 -19.24 27.16
N LEU A 12 12.86 -19.90 26.16
CA LEU A 12 12.83 -19.38 24.82
C LEU A 12 12.02 -18.09 24.81
N ALA A 13 12.70 -16.96 24.82
CA ALA A 13 12.11 -15.68 24.51
C ALA A 13 11.74 -15.68 23.03
N SER A 14 10.49 -16.01 22.71
CA SER A 14 9.93 -15.80 21.38
C SER A 14 9.82 -14.30 21.16
N SER A 15 10.80 -13.71 20.46
CA SER A 15 10.74 -12.34 19.97
C SER A 15 9.64 -12.30 18.91
N THR A 16 8.44 -11.87 19.31
CA THR A 16 7.42 -11.47 18.35
C THR A 16 7.92 -10.19 17.68
N PHE A 17 8.46 -10.32 16.48
CA PHE A 17 8.64 -9.18 15.59
C PHE A 17 7.23 -8.65 15.28
N SER A 18 6.81 -7.63 16.01
CA SER A 18 5.69 -6.80 15.59
C SER A 18 6.16 -6.08 14.34
N ASN A 19 5.68 -6.49 13.17
CA ASN A 19 5.77 -5.65 11.99
C ASN A 19 4.92 -4.42 12.30
N ALA A 20 5.57 -3.38 12.81
CA ALA A 20 4.94 -2.08 12.92
C ALA A 20 4.67 -1.63 11.49
N GLN A 21 3.42 -1.32 11.18
CA GLN A 21 3.06 -0.69 9.94
C GLN A 21 3.92 0.56 9.75
N GLU A 22 4.66 0.61 8.65
CA GLU A 22 5.56 1.70 8.34
C GLU A 22 4.89 2.63 7.33
N LEU A 23 4.80 3.91 7.66
CA LEU A 23 4.29 4.96 6.78
C LEU A 23 5.46 5.86 6.39
N LEU A 24 5.90 5.77 5.13
CA LEU A 24 7.11 6.43 4.61
C LEU A 24 6.76 7.58 3.66
N PRO A 25 7.64 8.59 3.50
CA PRO A 25 7.44 9.62 2.51
C PRO A 25 7.62 9.08 1.08
N ALA A 26 6.72 9.48 0.17
CA ALA A 26 6.82 9.17 -1.25
C ALA A 26 6.94 10.44 -2.08
N ASN A 27 8.09 10.62 -2.70
CA ASN A 27 8.36 11.55 -3.77
C ASN A 27 8.63 10.80 -5.08
N GLU A 28 9.02 11.50 -6.14
CA GLU A 28 9.33 10.92 -7.44
C GLU A 28 10.37 9.79 -7.35
N ASN A 29 11.49 10.01 -6.66
CA ASN A 29 12.55 9.00 -6.50
C ASN A 29 12.06 7.76 -5.76
N THR A 30 11.21 7.94 -4.75
CA THR A 30 10.61 6.84 -3.99
C THR A 30 9.70 6.01 -4.89
N LEU A 31 8.80 6.66 -5.65
CA LEU A 31 7.88 5.96 -6.55
C LEU A 31 8.61 5.27 -7.71
N ASP A 32 9.70 5.86 -8.23
CA ASP A 32 10.58 5.22 -9.22
C ASP A 32 11.22 3.96 -8.65
N SER A 33 11.74 4.04 -7.42
CA SER A 33 12.35 2.90 -6.73
C SER A 33 11.33 1.79 -6.49
N ILE A 34 10.10 2.12 -6.11
CA ILE A 34 8.99 1.18 -5.95
C ILE A 34 8.68 0.49 -7.28
N ARG A 35 8.54 1.24 -8.38
CA ARG A 35 8.28 0.66 -9.71
C ARG A 35 9.41 -0.26 -10.16
N GLU A 36 10.66 0.14 -9.96
CA GLU A 36 11.82 -0.68 -10.34
C GLU A 36 11.88 -1.98 -9.52
N ALA A 37 11.68 -1.89 -8.21
CA ALA A 37 11.67 -3.06 -7.32
C ALA A 37 10.50 -4.02 -7.61
N ASN A 38 9.44 -3.54 -8.24
CA ASN A 38 8.26 -4.34 -8.60
C ASN A 38 8.32 -4.95 -10.01
N LYS A 39 9.39 -4.76 -10.77
CA LYS A 39 9.54 -5.40 -12.07
C LYS A 39 9.42 -6.92 -11.95
N GLY A 40 8.66 -7.53 -12.86
CA GLY A 40 8.26 -8.93 -12.81
C GLY A 40 6.90 -9.17 -12.16
N ASN A 41 6.35 -8.17 -11.45
CA ASN A 41 5.04 -8.20 -10.82
C ASN A 41 4.14 -7.09 -11.39
N VAL A 42 2.83 -7.25 -11.23
CA VAL A 42 1.85 -6.18 -11.47
C VAL A 42 1.85 -5.28 -10.23
N LEU A 43 2.02 -3.98 -10.43
CA LEU A 43 1.99 -3.00 -9.36
C LEU A 43 0.72 -2.15 -9.46
N LEU A 44 -0.07 -2.10 -8.39
CA LEU A 44 -1.20 -1.20 -8.24
C LEU A 44 -0.81 -0.11 -7.22
N VAL A 45 -0.87 1.15 -7.63
CA VAL A 45 -0.68 2.32 -6.76
C VAL A 45 -2.02 3.01 -6.60
N ASN A 46 -2.50 3.12 -5.37
CA ASN A 46 -3.74 3.81 -5.04
C ASN A 46 -3.45 5.10 -4.27
N LEU A 47 -3.94 6.22 -4.79
CA LEU A 47 -3.92 7.53 -4.15
C LEU A 47 -5.25 7.77 -3.44
N TRP A 48 -5.20 8.03 -2.15
CA TRP A 48 -6.35 8.12 -1.27
C TRP A 48 -6.14 9.12 -0.14
N ALA A 49 -7.15 9.36 0.67
CA ALA A 49 -7.03 10.09 1.93
C ALA A 49 -8.11 9.66 2.92
N TYR A 50 -7.84 9.79 4.22
CA TYR A 50 -8.79 9.46 5.28
C TYR A 50 -10.08 10.32 5.23
N TRP A 51 -9.95 11.59 4.88
CA TRP A 51 -11.10 12.51 4.71
C TRP A 51 -11.92 12.24 3.42
N CYS A 52 -11.45 11.38 2.53
CA CYS A 52 -12.10 11.05 1.27
C CYS A 52 -13.10 9.89 1.46
N ALA A 53 -14.38 10.18 1.58
CA ALA A 53 -15.40 9.14 1.79
C ALA A 53 -15.42 8.05 0.71
N PRO A 54 -15.41 8.35 -0.61
CA PRO A 54 -15.37 7.30 -1.64
C PRO A 54 -14.07 6.50 -1.61
N CYS A 55 -12.95 7.07 -1.15
CA CYS A 55 -11.70 6.32 -0.96
C CYS A 55 -11.86 5.25 0.13
N LYS A 56 -12.45 5.61 1.26
CA LYS A 56 -12.70 4.66 2.37
C LYS A 56 -13.67 3.55 2.00
N GLU A 57 -14.63 3.84 1.14
CA GLU A 57 -15.56 2.82 0.62
C GLU A 57 -14.88 1.83 -0.34
N GLU A 58 -13.87 2.28 -1.10
CA GLU A 58 -13.10 1.45 -2.03
C GLU A 58 -12.00 0.65 -1.34
N PHE A 59 -11.43 1.19 -0.28
CA PHE A 59 -10.21 0.69 0.36
C PHE A 59 -10.25 -0.81 0.73
N PRO A 60 -11.33 -1.33 1.36
CA PRO A 60 -11.45 -2.76 1.67
C PRO A 60 -11.39 -3.66 0.43
N GLU A 61 -11.88 -3.19 -0.72
CA GLU A 61 -11.84 -3.92 -1.98
C GLU A 61 -10.40 -4.11 -2.49
N LEU A 62 -9.57 -3.08 -2.33
CA LEU A 62 -8.15 -3.12 -2.70
C LEU A 62 -7.33 -3.99 -1.74
N VAL A 63 -7.63 -3.95 -0.43
CA VAL A 63 -7.01 -4.84 0.57
C VAL A 63 -7.37 -6.29 0.27
N LYS A 64 -8.62 -6.57 -0.03
CA LYS A 64 -9.07 -7.91 -0.45
C LYS A 64 -8.35 -8.36 -1.72
N LEU A 65 -8.28 -7.50 -2.73
CA LEU A 65 -7.60 -7.80 -4.00
C LEU A 65 -6.12 -8.15 -3.78
N TYR A 66 -5.42 -7.39 -2.93
CA TYR A 66 -4.03 -7.71 -2.58
C TYR A 66 -3.92 -9.10 -1.96
N ASN A 67 -4.75 -9.40 -0.96
CA ASN A 67 -4.72 -10.70 -0.29
C ASN A 67 -5.02 -11.88 -1.22
N ASP A 68 -5.91 -11.69 -2.19
CA ASP A 68 -6.29 -12.73 -3.14
C ASP A 68 -5.20 -12.99 -4.22
N TYR A 69 -4.37 -11.96 -4.55
CA TYR A 69 -3.45 -12.02 -5.70
C TYR A 69 -1.97 -11.78 -5.38
N LYS A 70 -1.59 -11.46 -4.15
CA LYS A 70 -0.18 -11.21 -3.77
C LYS A 70 0.75 -12.38 -4.11
N ASP A 71 0.29 -13.61 -3.90
CA ASP A 71 1.07 -14.82 -4.21
C ASP A 71 1.07 -15.15 -5.72
N GLN A 72 0.31 -14.41 -6.53
CA GLN A 72 0.24 -14.52 -7.98
C GLN A 72 0.99 -13.38 -8.69
N GLY A 73 1.66 -12.52 -7.94
CA GLY A 73 2.48 -11.43 -8.47
C GLY A 73 1.76 -10.08 -8.57
N LEU A 74 0.78 -9.83 -7.70
CA LEU A 74 0.22 -8.49 -7.49
C LEU A 74 0.87 -7.84 -6.28
N ASN A 75 1.38 -6.63 -6.44
CA ASN A 75 1.72 -5.74 -5.34
C ASN A 75 0.78 -4.54 -5.31
N VAL A 76 0.38 -4.14 -4.10
CA VAL A 76 -0.47 -2.96 -3.86
C VAL A 76 0.28 -1.99 -2.95
N VAL A 77 0.36 -0.75 -3.41
CA VAL A 77 0.97 0.37 -2.70
C VAL A 77 -0.08 1.44 -2.47
N PHE A 78 -0.30 1.79 -1.21
CA PHE A 78 -1.15 2.92 -0.83
C PHE A 78 -0.28 4.15 -0.61
N VAL A 79 -0.69 5.28 -1.20
CA VAL A 79 -0.09 6.60 -0.98
C VAL A 79 -1.19 7.53 -0.50
N THR A 80 -1.13 7.94 0.74
CA THR A 80 -2.12 8.88 1.27
C THR A 80 -1.77 10.33 0.93
N LEU A 81 -2.82 11.12 0.67
CA LEU A 81 -2.76 12.58 0.50
C LEU A 81 -3.22 13.31 1.78
N ASP A 82 -3.25 12.61 2.91
CA ASP A 82 -3.56 13.20 4.20
C ASP A 82 -2.50 14.22 4.62
N PHE A 83 -2.92 15.19 5.42
CA PHE A 83 -2.02 16.18 5.98
C PHE A 83 -1.08 15.54 7.02
N PRO A 84 0.19 15.99 7.10
CA PRO A 84 1.17 15.42 8.04
C PRO A 84 0.66 15.37 9.50
N GLU A 85 -0.15 16.33 9.92
CA GLU A 85 -0.70 16.45 11.27
C GLU A 85 -1.72 15.35 11.60
N THR A 86 -2.32 14.72 10.59
CA THR A 86 -3.36 13.69 10.76
C THR A 86 -2.86 12.27 10.56
N LEU A 87 -1.62 12.09 10.10
CA LEU A 87 -1.07 10.77 9.80
C LEU A 87 -1.12 9.82 11.01
N GLU A 88 -0.68 10.29 12.18
CA GLU A 88 -0.63 9.47 13.40
C GLU A 88 -2.01 9.25 14.02
N SER A 89 -2.90 10.25 13.94
CA SER A 89 -4.19 10.23 14.63
C SER A 89 -5.32 9.60 13.82
N GLU A 90 -5.23 9.60 12.50
CA GLU A 90 -6.31 9.16 11.60
C GLU A 90 -5.84 8.10 10.60
N THR A 91 -4.78 8.38 9.84
CA THR A 91 -4.33 7.52 8.74
C THR A 91 -3.81 6.17 9.24
N ILE A 92 -2.86 6.17 10.18
CA ILE A 92 -2.27 4.93 10.71
C ILE A 92 -3.30 4.05 11.43
N PRO A 93 -4.18 4.58 12.30
CA PRO A 93 -5.26 3.77 12.89
C PRO A 93 -6.20 3.15 11.85
N TYR A 94 -6.57 3.92 10.82
CA TYR A 94 -7.42 3.41 9.75
C TYR A 94 -6.75 2.27 8.96
N LEU A 95 -5.50 2.43 8.56
CA LEU A 95 -4.75 1.38 7.86
C LEU A 95 -4.69 0.09 8.69
N LYS A 96 -4.48 0.19 10.00
CA LYS A 96 -4.50 -0.97 10.92
C LYS A 96 -5.90 -1.60 11.01
N GLU A 97 -6.94 -0.79 11.09
CA GLU A 97 -8.33 -1.27 11.08
C GLU A 97 -8.65 -2.05 9.80
N GLN A 98 -8.12 -1.60 8.66
CA GLN A 98 -8.29 -2.27 7.37
C GLN A 98 -7.39 -3.51 7.19
N GLY A 99 -6.54 -3.84 8.17
CA GLY A 99 -5.65 -5.00 8.12
C GLY A 99 -4.45 -4.84 7.20
N VAL A 100 -4.05 -3.60 6.94
CA VAL A 100 -2.83 -3.30 6.19
C VAL A 100 -1.63 -3.46 7.11
N ASP A 101 -0.81 -4.48 6.87
CA ASP A 101 0.39 -4.83 7.66
C ASP A 101 1.70 -4.72 6.86
N TRP A 102 1.65 -4.04 5.73
CA TRP A 102 2.81 -3.78 4.87
C TRP A 102 3.10 -2.29 4.77
N THR A 103 4.29 -1.95 4.26
CA THR A 103 4.73 -0.57 4.07
C THR A 103 3.76 0.22 3.18
N THR A 104 3.34 1.37 3.68
CA THR A 104 2.51 2.35 2.97
C THR A 104 3.21 3.69 2.93
N PHE A 105 2.66 4.64 2.17
CA PHE A 105 3.34 5.90 1.91
C PHE A 105 2.40 7.09 2.10
N TYR A 106 3.00 8.25 2.41
CA TYR A 106 2.31 9.55 2.34
C TYR A 106 2.95 10.43 1.27
N ASN A 107 2.15 11.28 0.64
CA ASN A 107 2.63 12.23 -0.36
C ASN A 107 3.67 13.19 0.24
N SER A 108 4.86 13.23 -0.36
CA SER A 108 5.93 14.16 -0.01
C SER A 108 6.51 14.89 -1.23
N PHE A 109 5.71 15.05 -2.27
CA PHE A 109 6.04 15.96 -3.37
C PHE A 109 5.91 17.41 -2.90
N ASP A 110 6.76 18.29 -3.41
CA ASP A 110 6.74 19.72 -3.04
C ASP A 110 5.47 20.44 -3.51
N LYS A 111 4.85 19.93 -4.58
CA LYS A 111 3.63 20.47 -5.18
C LYS A 111 2.73 19.36 -5.73
N ASP A 112 1.42 19.56 -5.62
CA ASP A 112 0.44 18.60 -6.13
C ASP A 112 0.56 18.38 -7.63
N GLU A 113 0.90 19.40 -8.42
CA GLU A 113 1.08 19.26 -9.86
C GLU A 113 2.24 18.32 -10.23
N GLN A 114 3.26 18.21 -9.37
CA GLN A 114 4.37 17.27 -9.61
C GLN A 114 3.89 15.83 -9.45
N LEU A 115 3.14 15.54 -8.39
CA LEU A 115 2.53 14.21 -8.20
C LEU A 115 1.57 13.88 -9.34
N ILE A 116 0.70 14.83 -9.71
CA ILE A 116 -0.29 14.65 -10.79
C ILE A 116 0.42 14.28 -12.09
N ASN A 117 1.37 15.09 -12.53
CA ASN A 117 2.10 14.86 -13.78
C ASN A 117 2.95 13.58 -13.76
N TYR A 118 3.45 13.19 -12.58
CA TYR A 118 4.22 11.97 -12.39
C TYR A 118 3.36 10.71 -12.54
N MET A 119 2.16 10.71 -11.96
CA MET A 119 1.29 9.53 -11.97
C MET A 119 0.65 9.31 -13.36
N ASP A 120 0.01 10.33 -13.91
CA ASP A 120 -0.58 10.32 -15.24
C ASP A 120 -0.86 11.78 -15.65
N PRO A 121 -0.28 12.29 -16.74
CA PRO A 121 -0.53 13.67 -17.21
C PRO A 121 -2.00 13.97 -17.55
N ASN A 122 -2.85 12.96 -17.70
CA ASN A 122 -4.29 13.13 -17.93
C ASN A 122 -5.11 13.11 -16.63
N TRP A 123 -4.47 12.85 -15.49
CA TRP A 123 -5.13 12.89 -14.18
C TRP A 123 -5.18 14.32 -13.65
N GLU A 124 -6.33 14.73 -13.18
CA GLU A 124 -6.57 16.09 -12.66
C GLU A 124 -6.52 16.16 -11.11
N GLY A 125 -5.96 15.14 -10.44
CA GLY A 125 -5.82 15.12 -8.98
C GLY A 125 -7.03 14.59 -8.20
N ALA A 126 -8.07 14.12 -8.88
CA ALA A 126 -9.25 13.57 -8.19
C ALA A 126 -8.96 12.20 -7.55
N ILE A 127 -9.39 12.00 -6.31
CA ILE A 127 -9.24 10.75 -5.56
C ILE A 127 -10.60 10.09 -5.25
N PRO A 128 -10.63 8.74 -5.12
CA PRO A 128 -9.51 7.81 -5.27
C PRO A 128 -8.97 7.77 -6.71
N GLY A 129 -7.65 7.67 -6.83
CA GLY A 129 -6.96 7.46 -8.09
C GLY A 129 -6.15 6.15 -8.03
N THR A 130 -6.43 5.20 -8.92
CA THR A 130 -5.76 3.90 -8.95
C THR A 130 -5.02 3.71 -10.26
N PHE A 131 -3.72 3.50 -10.17
CA PHE A 131 -2.80 3.39 -11.30
C PHE A 131 -2.18 1.99 -11.31
N ILE A 132 -2.38 1.24 -12.40
CA ILE A 132 -1.90 -0.14 -12.50
C ILE A 132 -0.80 -0.20 -13.55
N TYR A 133 0.35 -0.71 -13.12
CA TYR A 133 1.55 -0.88 -13.93
C TYR A 133 1.76 -2.35 -14.28
N THR A 134 2.18 -2.56 -15.51
CA THR A 134 2.56 -3.89 -16.04
C THR A 134 3.85 -4.39 -15.38
N LYS A 135 4.15 -5.69 -15.58
CA LYS A 135 5.38 -6.34 -15.10
C LYS A 135 6.69 -5.69 -15.62
N ASP A 136 6.63 -4.93 -16.71
CA ASP A 136 7.76 -4.14 -17.21
C ASP A 136 7.77 -2.68 -16.73
N GLY A 137 6.87 -2.34 -15.78
CA GLY A 137 6.82 -1.04 -15.11
C GLY A 137 6.12 0.07 -15.88
N LYS A 138 5.40 -0.24 -16.96
CA LYS A 138 4.63 0.75 -17.72
C LYS A 138 3.22 0.93 -17.17
N LEU A 139 2.76 2.16 -17.12
CA LEU A 139 1.37 2.46 -16.78
C LEU A 139 0.43 1.83 -17.83
N ALA A 140 -0.45 0.95 -17.38
CA ALA A 140 -1.40 0.24 -18.22
C ALA A 140 -2.83 0.77 -18.08
N ILE A 141 -3.23 1.10 -16.84
CA ILE A 141 -4.61 1.48 -16.53
C ILE A 141 -4.61 2.57 -15.47
N SER A 142 -5.43 3.60 -15.68
CA SER A 142 -5.75 4.63 -14.67
C SER A 142 -7.26 4.58 -14.39
N PHE A 143 -7.63 4.36 -13.15
CA PHE A 143 -9.01 4.48 -12.68
C PHE A 143 -9.13 5.74 -11.81
N ILE A 144 -10.02 6.63 -12.19
CA ILE A 144 -10.32 7.84 -11.43
C ILE A 144 -11.73 7.73 -10.84
N GLY A 145 -11.82 7.90 -9.52
CA GLY A 145 -13.04 7.64 -8.74
C GLY A 145 -13.22 6.16 -8.39
N LYS A 146 -14.09 5.92 -7.41
CA LYS A 146 -14.35 4.60 -6.81
C LYS A 146 -14.70 3.51 -7.84
N ARG A 147 -14.12 2.32 -7.65
CA ARG A 147 -14.46 1.09 -8.40
C ARG A 147 -14.77 -0.04 -7.43
N THR A 148 -15.41 -1.09 -7.95
CA THR A 148 -15.68 -2.32 -7.20
C THR A 148 -14.53 -3.32 -7.35
N TYR A 149 -14.50 -4.31 -6.47
CA TYR A 149 -13.55 -5.43 -6.52
C TYR A 149 -13.50 -6.08 -7.92
N GLU A 150 -14.65 -6.37 -8.54
CA GLU A 150 -14.72 -7.05 -9.82
C GLU A 150 -14.08 -6.25 -10.95
N VAL A 151 -14.16 -4.91 -10.89
CA VAL A 151 -13.51 -4.03 -11.87
C VAL A 151 -12.00 -4.12 -11.72
N PHE A 152 -11.50 -4.03 -10.50
CA PHE A 152 -10.07 -4.17 -10.21
C PHE A 152 -9.56 -5.58 -10.55
N GLU A 153 -10.28 -6.61 -10.12
CA GLU A 153 -9.91 -8.00 -10.39
C GLU A 153 -9.80 -8.26 -11.89
N THR A 154 -10.78 -7.80 -12.66
CA THR A 154 -10.77 -7.95 -14.12
C THR A 154 -9.57 -7.28 -14.78
N ALA A 155 -9.19 -6.10 -14.27
CA ALA A 155 -8.03 -5.35 -14.77
C ALA A 155 -6.71 -6.06 -14.42
N VAL A 156 -6.56 -6.46 -13.16
CA VAL A 156 -5.34 -7.13 -12.65
C VAL A 156 -5.13 -8.49 -13.32
N LYS A 157 -6.17 -9.32 -13.46
CA LYS A 157 -6.09 -10.63 -14.14
C LYS A 157 -5.59 -10.58 -15.57
N LYS A 158 -5.80 -9.48 -16.28
CA LYS A 158 -5.29 -9.30 -17.65
C LYS A 158 -3.79 -9.02 -17.70
N LEU A 159 -3.20 -8.61 -16.58
CA LEU A 159 -1.80 -8.20 -16.49
C LEU A 159 -0.93 -9.24 -15.78
N LEU A 160 -1.54 -10.11 -14.93
CA LEU A 160 -0.87 -11.22 -14.27
C LEU A 160 -0.48 -12.32 -15.27
#